data_b6de06863373e214ed0048ad532d45ed
#
_entry.id   b6de06863373e214ed0048ad532d45ed
#
_cell.length_a   1.000
_cell.length_b   1.000
_cell.length_c   1.000
_cell.angle_alpha   90.00
_cell.angle_beta   90.00
_cell.angle_gamma   90.00
#
_symmetry.space_group_name_H-M   'P 1'
#
loop_
_entity.id
_entity.type
_entity.pdbx_description
1 polymer ?
#
loop_
_entity_poly.entity_id
_entity_poly.type
_entity_poly.pdbx_seq_one_letter_code
_entity_poly.pdbx_strand_id
1 'polypeptide(L)'
;MIAVVWQFDIKAGRQTEFEQFYGADGEWTAMNRRTRSYLGSSFLRDQNRDGRYLVIEYWSEMVVAEPHKALPKRTLATLQARRAGLVDSVEPLGVFTALDVPDRAGPTWSRRT
;
A
#
# COMPACT_ATOMS: atom_id res chain seq x y z
N MET A 1 -8.00 8.93 -11.63
CA MET A 1 -7.30 8.00 -10.74
C MET A 1 -6.56 8.79 -9.67
N ILE A 2 -6.67 8.34 -8.45
CA ILE A 2 -6.03 8.96 -7.29
C ILE A 2 -4.89 8.06 -6.84
N ALA A 3 -3.76 8.65 -6.49
CA ALA A 3 -2.62 7.95 -5.93
C ALA A 3 -2.42 8.44 -4.49
N VAL A 4 -2.48 7.53 -3.54
CA VAL A 4 -2.22 7.83 -2.13
C VAL A 4 -0.84 7.30 -1.81
N VAL A 5 0.04 8.16 -1.34
CA VAL A 5 1.46 7.84 -1.20
C VAL A 5 1.89 7.89 0.27
N TRP A 6 2.55 6.80 0.69
CA TRP A 6 3.05 6.64 2.05
C TRP A 6 4.52 6.29 2.03
N GLN A 7 5.27 6.80 3.00
CA GLN A 7 6.65 6.38 3.22
C GLN A 7 6.74 5.67 4.56
N PHE A 8 7.38 4.51 4.56
CA PHE A 8 7.56 3.72 5.78
C PHE A 8 9.05 3.52 6.06
N ASP A 9 9.40 3.65 7.34
CA ASP A 9 10.70 3.20 7.83
C ASP A 9 10.45 2.00 8.73
N ILE A 10 11.07 0.89 8.43
CA ILE A 10 10.75 -0.40 9.03
C ILE A 10 11.73 -0.74 10.13
N LYS A 11 11.23 -1.33 11.22
CA LYS A 11 12.08 -1.77 12.32
C LYS A 11 13.15 -2.74 11.85
N ALA A 12 14.33 -2.62 12.42
CA ALA A 12 15.42 -3.51 12.09
C ALA A 12 15.00 -4.98 12.26
N GLY A 13 15.30 -5.79 11.26
CA GLY A 13 14.96 -7.21 11.29
C GLY A 13 13.54 -7.55 10.91
N ARG A 14 12.71 -6.55 10.60
CA ARG A 14 11.30 -6.79 10.27
C ARG A 14 10.96 -6.57 8.81
N GLN A 15 11.96 -6.39 7.97
CA GLN A 15 11.71 -6.07 6.57
C GLN A 15 11.00 -7.18 5.82
N THR A 16 11.38 -8.42 6.05
CA THR A 16 10.72 -9.55 5.39
C THR A 16 9.24 -9.63 5.74
N GLU A 17 8.92 -9.45 7.02
CA GLU A 17 7.53 -9.46 7.45
C GLU A 17 6.75 -8.32 6.83
N PHE A 18 7.36 -7.13 6.74
CA PHE A 18 6.71 -5.98 6.15
C PHE A 18 6.44 -6.21 4.66
N GLU A 19 7.42 -6.78 3.95
CA GLU A 19 7.23 -7.07 2.53
C GLU A 19 6.12 -8.08 2.31
N GLN A 20 5.99 -9.05 3.20
CA GLN A 20 4.89 -10.00 3.13
C GLN A 20 3.55 -9.34 3.41
N PHE A 21 3.51 -8.44 4.37
CA PHE A 21 2.27 -7.77 4.79
C PHE A 21 1.71 -6.87 3.68
N TYR A 22 2.59 -6.15 2.99
CA TYR A 22 2.20 -5.23 1.93
C TYR A 22 2.33 -5.80 0.52
N GLY A 23 2.91 -6.96 0.37
CA GLY A 23 3.08 -7.59 -0.94
C GLY A 23 1.74 -7.99 -1.56
N ALA A 24 1.80 -8.52 -2.78
CA ALA A 24 0.61 -8.85 -3.55
C ALA A 24 -0.34 -9.81 -2.82
N ASP A 25 0.22 -10.73 -2.04
CA ASP A 25 -0.59 -11.70 -1.29
C ASP A 25 -0.68 -11.33 0.19
N GLY A 26 -0.30 -10.13 0.54
CA GLY A 26 -0.28 -9.70 1.93
C GLY A 26 -1.65 -9.33 2.47
N GLU A 27 -1.73 -9.26 3.77
CA GLU A 27 -3.00 -9.00 4.46
C GLU A 27 -3.54 -7.60 4.19
N TRP A 28 -2.66 -6.62 4.14
CA TRP A 28 -3.10 -5.24 3.87
C TRP A 28 -3.63 -5.10 2.46
N THR A 29 -2.92 -5.68 1.50
CA THR A 29 -3.33 -5.65 0.10
C THR A 29 -4.65 -6.40 -0.10
N ALA A 30 -4.82 -7.53 0.59
CA ALA A 30 -6.07 -8.28 0.54
C ALA A 30 -7.25 -7.46 1.07
N MET A 31 -7.01 -6.66 2.12
CA MET A 31 -8.03 -5.75 2.63
C MET A 31 -8.43 -4.74 1.57
N ASN A 32 -7.45 -4.11 0.93
CA ASN A 32 -7.73 -3.12 -0.11
C ASN A 32 -8.54 -3.71 -1.25
N ARG A 33 -8.26 -4.95 -1.63
CA ARG A 33 -8.96 -5.60 -2.74
C ARG A 33 -10.44 -5.81 -2.50
N ARG A 34 -10.90 -5.69 -1.27
CA ARG A 34 -12.33 -5.78 -0.96
C ARG A 34 -13.09 -4.56 -1.43
N THR A 35 -12.40 -3.49 -1.77
CA THR A 35 -13.03 -2.26 -2.22
C THR A 35 -12.94 -2.18 -3.75
N ARG A 36 -14.08 -2.00 -4.40
CA ARG A 36 -14.16 -1.94 -5.85
C ARG A 36 -13.30 -0.87 -6.47
N SER A 37 -13.15 0.25 -5.78
CA SER A 37 -12.37 1.38 -6.30
C SER A 37 -10.87 1.16 -6.24
N TYR A 38 -10.41 0.12 -5.57
CA TYR A 38 -8.98 -0.15 -5.49
C TYR A 38 -8.46 -0.64 -6.84
N LEU A 39 -7.43 0.02 -7.34
CA LEU A 39 -6.88 -0.27 -8.67
C LEU A 39 -5.52 -0.95 -8.63
N GLY A 40 -4.94 -1.07 -7.45
CA GLY A 40 -3.64 -1.70 -7.31
C GLY A 40 -2.67 -0.82 -6.54
N SER A 41 -1.46 -1.31 -6.36
CA SER A 41 -0.42 -0.59 -5.60
C SER A 41 0.93 -0.75 -6.27
N SER A 42 1.76 0.26 -6.06
CA SER A 42 3.20 0.14 -6.32
C SER A 42 3.87 0.03 -4.96
N PHE A 43 4.72 -0.96 -4.81
CA PHE A 43 5.42 -1.21 -3.56
C PHE A 43 6.91 -1.18 -3.84
N LEU A 44 7.60 -0.16 -3.34
CA LEU A 44 8.96 0.17 -3.74
C LEU A 44 9.89 0.17 -2.55
N ARG A 45 11.09 -0.37 -2.74
CA ARG A 45 12.14 -0.35 -1.72
C ARG A 45 13.14 0.73 -2.10
N ASP A 46 13.52 1.56 -1.13
CA ASP A 46 14.52 2.58 -1.34
C ASP A 46 15.88 1.90 -1.51
N GLN A 47 16.58 2.17 -2.61
CA GLN A 47 17.88 1.56 -2.86
C GLN A 47 19.01 2.21 -2.06
N ASN A 48 18.79 3.44 -1.60
CA ASN A 48 19.81 4.20 -0.92
C ASN A 48 19.64 4.24 0.60
N ARG A 49 18.54 3.72 1.09
CA ARG A 49 18.27 3.72 2.53
C ARG A 49 17.63 2.41 2.93
N ASP A 50 18.36 1.64 3.70
CA ASP A 50 17.92 0.35 4.17
C ASP A 50 16.70 0.51 5.07
N GLY A 51 15.70 -0.33 4.86
CA GLY A 51 14.48 -0.32 5.67
C GLY A 51 13.45 0.73 5.27
N ARG A 52 13.70 1.51 4.24
CA ARG A 52 12.71 2.50 3.78
C ARG A 52 11.95 1.99 2.56
N TYR A 53 10.64 2.16 2.60
CA TYR A 53 9.75 1.75 1.52
C TYR A 53 8.79 2.86 1.16
N LEU A 54 8.36 2.85 -0.09
CA LEU A 54 7.31 3.72 -0.57
C LEU A 54 6.15 2.85 -1.01
N VAL A 55 4.95 3.18 -0.57
CA VAL A 55 3.74 2.50 -1.00
C VAL A 55 2.84 3.51 -1.68
N ILE A 56 2.43 3.20 -2.90
CA ILE A 56 1.50 4.04 -3.65
C ILE A 56 0.27 3.19 -3.91
N GLU A 57 -0.87 3.63 -3.38
CA GLU A 57 -2.14 2.95 -3.61
C GLU A 57 -2.96 3.74 -4.60
N TYR A 58 -3.46 3.07 -5.63
CA TYR A 58 -4.24 3.70 -6.68
C TYR A 58 -5.73 3.40 -6.48
N TRP A 59 -6.53 4.45 -6.59
CA TRP A 59 -7.97 4.37 -6.37
C TRP A 59 -8.70 5.12 -7.47
N SER A 60 -9.90 4.64 -7.84
CA SER A 60 -10.67 5.32 -8.89
C SER A 60 -11.20 6.66 -8.41
N GLU A 61 -11.56 6.77 -7.14
CA GLU A 61 -12.08 8.00 -6.55
C GLU A 61 -11.61 8.17 -5.13
N MET A 62 -11.43 9.41 -4.70
CA MET A 62 -10.96 9.71 -3.36
C MET A 62 -11.94 9.26 -2.27
N VAL A 63 -13.21 9.50 -2.47
CA VAL A 63 -14.23 9.20 -1.46
C VAL A 63 -14.26 7.72 -1.11
N VAL A 64 -13.82 6.87 -2.00
CA VAL A 64 -13.82 5.44 -1.77
C VAL A 64 -12.42 4.88 -1.49
N ALA A 65 -11.44 5.74 -1.33
CA ALA A 65 -10.09 5.34 -0.97
C ALA A 65 -9.96 5.09 0.53
N GLU A 66 -11.01 4.57 1.14
CA GLU A 66 -11.02 4.25 2.56
C GLU A 66 -11.65 2.88 2.73
N PRO A 67 -10.96 1.83 2.29
CA PRO A 67 -11.54 0.48 2.29
C PRO A 67 -11.89 0.00 3.69
N HIS A 68 -11.22 0.54 4.69
CA HIS A 68 -11.48 0.15 6.06
C HIS A 68 -12.90 0.49 6.53
N LYS A 69 -13.60 1.37 5.85
CA LYS A 69 -14.97 1.67 6.21
C LYS A 69 -15.90 0.49 6.00
N ALA A 70 -15.51 -0.44 5.12
CA ALA A 70 -16.31 -1.61 4.82
C ALA A 70 -15.97 -2.80 5.73
N LEU A 71 -15.01 -2.64 6.64
CA LEU A 71 -14.56 -3.73 7.49
C LEU A 71 -15.10 -3.59 8.91
N PRO A 72 -15.27 -4.71 9.61
CA PRO A 72 -15.51 -4.65 11.05
C PRO A 72 -14.35 -3.95 11.73
N LYS A 73 -14.66 -3.13 12.73
CA LYS A 73 -13.62 -2.37 13.45
C LYS A 73 -12.54 -3.26 14.03
N ARG A 74 -12.91 -4.45 14.48
CA ARG A 74 -11.94 -5.39 15.04
C ARG A 74 -10.91 -5.82 14.00
N THR A 75 -11.36 -6.10 12.78
CA THR A 75 -10.48 -6.54 11.71
C THR A 75 -9.48 -5.43 11.37
N LEU A 76 -9.98 -4.21 11.24
CA LEU A 76 -9.10 -3.09 10.94
C LEU A 76 -8.09 -2.86 12.06
N ALA A 77 -8.55 -2.90 13.31
CA ALA A 77 -7.67 -2.69 14.46
C ALA A 77 -6.55 -3.74 14.50
N THR A 78 -6.86 -4.99 14.17
CA THR A 78 -5.87 -6.05 14.14
C THR A 78 -4.80 -5.79 13.08
N LEU A 79 -5.23 -5.39 11.89
CA LEU A 79 -4.29 -5.09 10.81
C LEU A 79 -3.44 -3.87 11.13
N GLN A 80 -4.03 -2.84 11.70
CA GLN A 80 -3.29 -1.63 12.09
C GLN A 80 -2.27 -1.93 13.17
N ALA A 81 -2.63 -2.75 14.15
CA ALA A 81 -1.72 -3.13 15.22
C ALA A 81 -0.55 -3.96 14.67
N ARG A 82 -0.81 -4.84 13.72
CA ARG A 82 0.24 -5.64 13.10
C ARG A 82 1.19 -4.74 12.33
N ARG A 83 0.67 -3.79 11.57
CA ARG A 83 1.50 -2.83 10.85
C ARG A 83 2.35 -2.01 11.81
N ALA A 84 1.75 -1.52 12.89
CA ALA A 84 2.46 -0.72 13.87
C ALA A 84 3.63 -1.48 14.51
N GLY A 85 3.50 -2.79 14.64
CA GLY A 85 4.57 -3.62 15.18
C GLY A 85 5.76 -3.79 14.24
N LEU A 86 5.61 -3.44 12.98
CA LEU A 86 6.66 -3.62 11.97
C LEU A 86 7.39 -2.33 11.62
N VAL A 87 6.82 -1.16 11.93
CA VAL A 87 7.34 0.11 11.47
C VAL A 87 7.89 0.96 12.61
N ASP A 88 8.96 1.72 12.31
CA ASP A 88 9.46 2.75 13.20
C ASP A 88 8.72 4.05 12.94
N SER A 89 8.42 4.33 11.70
CA SER A 89 7.66 5.53 11.36
C SER A 89 6.92 5.35 10.04
N VAL A 90 5.83 6.07 9.91
CA VAL A 90 5.08 6.15 8.67
C VAL A 90 4.76 7.61 8.42
N GLU A 91 4.96 8.03 7.18
CA GLU A 91 4.71 9.41 6.81
C GLU A 91 3.82 9.46 5.58
N PRO A 92 2.64 10.09 5.67
CA PRO A 92 1.83 10.31 4.49
C PRO A 92 2.49 11.39 3.64
N LEU A 93 2.80 11.06 2.41
CA LEU A 93 3.44 12.01 1.50
C LEU A 93 2.43 12.83 0.72
N GLY A 94 1.22 12.33 0.58
CA GLY A 94 0.17 13.09 -0.05
C GLY A 94 -0.80 12.24 -0.83
N VAL A 95 -1.78 12.93 -1.38
CA VAL A 95 -2.78 12.35 -2.26
C VAL A 95 -2.68 13.11 -3.57
N PHE A 96 -2.52 12.39 -4.66
CA PHE A 96 -2.22 12.98 -5.94
C PHE A 96 -3.21 12.53 -7.00
N THR A 97 -3.47 13.38 -7.96
CA THR A 97 -4.18 12.96 -9.15
C THR A 97 -3.15 12.35 -10.10
N ALA A 98 -3.36 11.13 -10.51
CA ALA A 98 -2.44 10.49 -11.44
C ALA A 98 -2.78 10.95 -12.86
N LEU A 99 -1.85 11.70 -13.47
CA LEU A 99 -2.04 12.19 -14.82
C LEU A 99 -1.64 11.12 -15.85
N ASP A 100 -0.57 10.41 -15.54
CA ASP A 100 -0.09 9.31 -16.36
C ASP A 100 0.40 8.21 -15.44
N VAL A 101 0.15 6.97 -15.82
CA VAL A 101 0.71 5.83 -15.10
C VAL A 101 1.40 4.95 -16.12
N PRO A 102 2.37 4.15 -15.71
CA PRO A 102 3.02 3.24 -16.62
C PRO A 102 1.98 2.36 -17.28
N ASP A 103 2.15 2.17 -18.56
CA ASP A 103 1.30 1.30 -19.29
C ASP A 103 1.58 -0.11 -18.87
N ARG A 104 0.77 -1.01 -19.29
CA ARG A 104 0.93 -2.35 -18.85
C ARG A 104 2.19 -2.94 -19.23
N ALA A 105 2.97 -2.24 -19.80
CA ALA A 105 4.22 -2.73 -19.92
C ALA A 105 4.77 -3.08 -18.64
N GLY A 106 4.33 -2.57 -17.86
CA GLY A 106 4.79 -2.86 -16.71
C GLY A 106 4.39 -4.05 -16.32
N PRO A 107 4.55 -4.58 -16.06
CA PRO A 107 4.29 -5.70 -15.82
C PRO A 107 3.38 -6.04 -15.11
N THR A 108 3.14 -6.27 -15.12
CA THR A 108 2.49 -6.77 -14.44
C THR A 108 1.49 -6.30 -13.83
N TRP A 109 1.64 -5.45 -13.47
CA TRP A 109 0.61 -4.99 -12.79
C TRP A 109 -0.36 -4.49 -13.73
N SER A 110 -0.82 -4.44 -13.98
CA SER A 110 -1.63 -4.19 -14.85
C SER A 110 -1.67 -5.22 -15.78
N ARG A 111 -1.22 -5.73 -15.99
CA ARG A 111 -1.15 -6.36 -16.78
C ARG A 111 -0.85 -7.12 -17.48
N ARG A 112 -0.46 -6.92 -18.17
CA ARG A 112 -0.13 -7.28 -19.01
C ARG A 112 0.42 -8.04 -19.37
N THR A 113 0.72 -7.89 -19.55
CA THR A 113 1.31 -8.25 -19.98
C THR A 113 1.30 -8.47 -20.32
#